data_cc33d0476ab2fc43c178f8dddb20cb9c
#
_entry.id   cc33d0476ab2fc43c178f8dddb20cb9c
#
_cell.length_a   1.000
_cell.length_b   1.000
_cell.length_c   1.000
_cell.angle_alpha   90.00
_cell.angle_beta   90.00
_cell.angle_gamma   90.00
#
_symmetry.space_group_name_H-M   'P 1'
#
loop_
_entity.id
_entity.type
_entity.pdbx_description
1 polymer ?
#
loop_
_entity_poly.entity_id
_entity_poly.type
_entity_poly.pdbx_seq_one_letter_code
_entity_poly.pdbx_strand_id
1 'polypeptide(L)'
;NATVAAEEISKMFSFSVKDNYVIEGENGFKLQPYDEVIVRRSPSYNNSRYVNITGEINFPGKYPLTKREERLTNLLEKAGGVTDYAYLKGARLVRRVNKEELARMKSALQSSMSRTDSILVDTLDAKTTYYVAINLDKAINNPGSVYDVVLREGDELILPVYPSTVRVD
;
A
#
# COMPACT_ATOMS: atom_id res chain seq x y z
N ASN A 1 62.38 4.15 5.88
CA ASN A 1 61.03 3.78 5.52
C ASN A 1 60.07 4.86 6.03
N ALA A 2 59.79 5.88 5.20
CA ALA A 2 58.76 6.86 5.48
C ALA A 2 57.40 6.20 5.21
N THR A 3 56.64 6.00 6.29
CA THR A 3 55.24 5.62 6.20
C THR A 3 54.50 6.85 5.69
N VAL A 4 54.07 6.84 4.43
CA VAL A 4 53.18 7.87 3.88
C VAL A 4 51.89 7.69 4.63
N ALA A 5 51.56 8.61 5.55
CA ALA A 5 50.27 8.68 6.16
C ALA A 5 49.25 8.87 5.03
N ALA A 6 48.21 8.01 4.98
CA ALA A 6 47.15 8.15 4.01
C ALA A 6 46.54 9.55 4.18
N GLU A 7 46.70 10.39 3.18
CA GLU A 7 46.15 11.75 3.16
C GLU A 7 44.62 11.64 3.15
N GLU A 8 43.93 12.17 4.13
CA GLU A 8 42.47 12.13 4.26
C GLU A 8 41.88 13.01 3.15
N ILE A 9 41.33 12.37 2.11
CA ILE A 9 40.85 13.05 0.90
C ILE A 9 39.51 13.75 1.15
N SER A 10 38.71 13.22 2.08
CA SER A 10 37.40 13.83 2.44
C SER A 10 37.00 13.44 3.85
N LYS A 11 36.25 14.32 4.47
CA LYS A 11 35.71 14.13 5.81
C LYS A 11 34.19 14.09 5.76
N MET A 12 33.57 13.07 6.37
CA MET A 12 32.12 12.90 6.38
C MET A 12 31.56 13.21 7.77
N PHE A 13 30.57 14.09 7.81
CA PHE A 13 29.82 14.43 9.00
C PHE A 13 28.40 13.93 8.87
N SER A 14 27.83 13.38 9.94
CA SER A 14 26.45 12.87 9.95
C SER A 14 25.61 13.68 10.91
N PHE A 15 24.44 14.12 10.41
CA PHE A 15 23.45 14.86 11.18
C PHE A 15 22.11 14.14 11.11
N SER A 16 21.29 14.29 12.15
CA SER A 16 19.88 13.94 12.11
C SER A 16 19.02 15.19 12.26
N VAL A 17 17.91 15.24 11.51
CA VAL A 17 16.92 16.30 11.63
C VAL A 17 15.72 15.72 12.35
N LYS A 18 15.40 16.23 13.52
CA LYS A 18 14.21 15.88 14.32
C LYS A 18 13.05 16.81 14.03
N ASP A 19 11.93 16.53 14.70
CA ASP A 19 10.74 17.40 14.66
C ASP A 19 11.08 18.84 14.96
N ASN A 20 10.38 19.77 14.31
CA ASN A 20 10.65 21.22 14.35
C ASN A 20 12.03 21.62 13.79
N TYR A 21 12.58 20.83 12.87
CA TYR A 21 13.87 21.09 12.21
C TYR A 21 15.06 21.19 13.16
N VAL A 22 14.98 20.54 14.32
CA VAL A 22 16.12 20.45 15.25
C VAL A 22 17.18 19.55 14.66
N ILE A 23 18.38 20.09 14.48
CA ILE A 23 19.52 19.36 13.94
C ILE A 23 20.33 18.81 15.12
N GLU A 24 20.49 17.48 15.15
CA GLU A 24 21.39 16.80 16.08
C GLU A 24 22.59 16.26 15.31
N GLY A 25 23.77 16.52 15.81
CA GLY A 25 25.04 16.12 15.21
C GLY A 25 26.19 16.81 15.90
N GLU A 26 27.33 16.95 15.22
CA GLU A 26 28.48 17.65 15.77
C GLU A 26 28.17 19.14 16.00
N ASN A 27 28.29 19.59 17.25
CA ASN A 27 28.06 20.97 17.62
C ASN A 27 29.08 21.91 16.94
N GLY A 28 28.58 22.97 16.31
CA GLY A 28 29.41 23.99 15.70
C GLY A 28 29.84 23.71 14.25
N PHE A 29 29.34 22.64 13.63
CA PHE A 29 29.57 22.42 12.20
C PHE A 29 28.96 23.56 11.37
N LYS A 30 29.73 24.09 10.43
CA LYS A 30 29.28 25.10 9.45
C LYS A 30 29.64 24.63 8.06
N LEU A 31 28.68 24.69 7.15
CA LEU A 31 28.93 24.44 5.73
C LEU A 31 29.95 25.41 5.17
N GLN A 32 30.86 24.86 4.40
CA GLN A 32 31.92 25.62 3.69
C GLN A 32 31.71 25.50 2.17
N PRO A 33 32.29 26.40 1.39
CA PRO A 33 32.32 26.25 -0.07
C PRO A 33 32.91 24.87 -0.44
N TYR A 34 32.24 24.19 -1.40
CA TYR A 34 32.57 22.85 -1.89
C TYR A 34 32.12 21.68 -1.00
N ASP A 35 31.42 21.92 0.12
CA ASP A 35 30.79 20.85 0.87
C ASP A 35 29.61 20.26 0.08
N GLU A 36 29.50 18.94 0.08
CA GLU A 36 28.37 18.24 -0.52
C GLU A 36 27.39 17.78 0.58
N VAL A 37 26.13 18.18 0.46
CA VAL A 37 25.06 17.78 1.41
C VAL A 37 24.21 16.69 0.81
N ILE A 38 24.26 15.49 1.39
CA ILE A 38 23.48 14.35 0.95
C ILE A 38 22.32 14.09 1.89
N VAL A 39 21.11 14.31 1.42
CA VAL A 39 19.88 14.01 2.18
C VAL A 39 19.41 12.61 1.87
N ARG A 40 19.38 11.75 2.88
CA ARG A 40 18.88 10.37 2.76
C ARG A 40 17.55 10.23 3.47
N ARG A 41 16.64 9.46 2.89
CA ARG A 41 15.41 9.08 3.60
C ARG A 41 15.75 8.23 4.80
N SER A 42 15.07 8.49 5.92
CA SER A 42 15.14 7.61 7.08
C SER A 42 14.72 6.17 6.67
N PRO A 43 15.45 5.13 7.07
CA PRO A 43 15.02 3.74 6.88
C PRO A 43 13.66 3.45 7.52
N SER A 44 13.30 4.21 8.56
CA SER A 44 12.00 4.15 9.25
C SER A 44 10.88 4.87 8.51
N TYR A 45 11.21 5.66 7.46
CA TYR A 45 10.21 6.37 6.67
C TYR A 45 9.47 5.40 5.76
N ASN A 46 8.29 5.00 6.18
CA ASN A 46 7.36 4.29 5.32
C ASN A 46 6.48 5.31 4.59
N ASN A 47 6.43 5.23 3.26
CA ASN A 47 5.42 5.96 2.50
C ASN A 47 4.04 5.61 3.06
N SER A 48 3.22 6.61 3.31
CA SER A 48 1.83 6.37 3.73
C SER A 48 1.14 5.49 2.69
N ARG A 49 0.78 4.29 3.11
CA ARG A 49 0.03 3.34 2.29
C ARG A 49 -1.45 3.66 2.47
N TYR A 50 -2.19 3.65 1.39
CA TYR A 50 -3.61 4.01 1.40
C TYR A 50 -4.46 2.91 0.81
N VAL A 51 -5.69 2.83 1.31
CA VAL A 51 -6.80 2.06 0.76
C VAL A 51 -7.95 2.99 0.44
N ASN A 52 -8.82 2.59 -0.46
CA ASN A 52 -10.02 3.33 -0.80
C ASN A 52 -11.25 2.56 -0.35
N ILE A 53 -12.31 3.27 0.04
CA ILE A 53 -13.62 2.68 0.33
C ILE A 53 -14.71 3.52 -0.31
N THR A 54 -15.61 2.86 -1.04
CA THR A 54 -16.68 3.49 -1.81
C THR A 54 -18.02 2.77 -1.64
N GLY A 55 -19.11 3.46 -1.98
CA GLY A 55 -20.47 2.92 -1.89
C GLY A 55 -21.13 3.20 -0.55
N GLU A 56 -21.91 2.26 -0.06
CA GLU A 56 -22.77 2.39 1.12
C GLU A 56 -22.00 2.32 2.44
N ILE A 57 -21.26 3.36 2.71
CA ILE A 57 -20.46 3.59 3.91
C ILE A 57 -20.69 5.02 4.39
N ASN A 58 -20.65 5.26 5.70
CA ASN A 58 -20.93 6.59 6.25
C ASN A 58 -19.92 7.65 5.78
N PHE A 59 -18.65 7.32 5.72
CA PHE A 59 -17.60 8.23 5.25
C PHE A 59 -16.78 7.56 4.16
N PRO A 60 -17.24 7.59 2.88
CA PRO A 60 -16.47 7.07 1.77
C PRO A 60 -15.23 7.92 1.52
N GLY A 61 -14.15 7.30 1.05
CA GLY A 61 -12.92 8.02 0.75
C GLY A 61 -11.64 7.19 0.89
N LYS A 62 -10.54 7.92 0.97
CA LYS A 62 -9.18 7.35 1.04
C LYS A 62 -8.68 7.35 2.47
N TYR A 63 -8.25 6.18 2.96
CA TYR A 63 -7.80 5.97 4.32
C TYR A 63 -6.36 5.49 4.38
N PRO A 64 -5.52 6.06 5.28
CA PRO A 64 -4.17 5.57 5.47
C PRO A 64 -4.17 4.25 6.24
N LEU A 65 -3.33 3.31 5.80
CA LEU A 65 -3.01 2.12 6.58
C LEU A 65 -2.00 2.50 7.68
N THR A 66 -2.44 2.47 8.92
CA THR A 66 -1.62 2.87 10.08
C THR A 66 -0.87 1.70 10.70
N LYS A 67 -1.34 0.47 10.45
CA LYS A 67 -0.74 -0.78 10.94
C LYS A 67 -0.36 -1.67 9.76
N ARG A 68 0.63 -2.55 10.01
CA ARG A 68 1.08 -3.51 8.99
C ARG A 68 -0.01 -4.53 8.62
N GLU A 69 -0.81 -4.94 9.59
CA GLU A 69 -1.88 -5.94 9.46
C GLU A 69 -3.26 -5.32 9.71
N GLU A 70 -3.51 -4.19 9.07
CA GLU A 70 -4.81 -3.55 9.13
C GLU A 70 -5.83 -4.37 8.31
N ARG A 71 -7.02 -4.57 8.89
CA ARG A 71 -8.03 -5.47 8.35
C ARG A 71 -9.27 -4.73 7.87
N LEU A 72 -10.17 -5.44 7.17
CA LEU A 72 -11.44 -4.88 6.67
C LEU A 72 -12.26 -4.22 7.79
N THR A 73 -12.38 -4.86 8.96
CA THR A 73 -13.13 -4.31 10.08
C THR A 73 -12.54 -3.02 10.61
N ASN A 74 -11.22 -2.89 10.66
CA ASN A 74 -10.56 -1.64 11.07
C ASN A 74 -10.84 -0.50 10.08
N LEU A 75 -10.87 -0.80 8.77
CA LEU A 75 -11.23 0.19 7.75
C LEU A 75 -12.68 0.64 7.90
N LEU A 76 -13.60 -0.30 8.11
CA LEU A 76 -15.02 0.01 8.31
C LEU A 76 -15.23 0.88 9.56
N GLU A 77 -14.56 0.57 10.65
CA GLU A 77 -14.62 1.38 11.88
C GLU A 77 -14.14 2.81 11.62
N LYS A 78 -13.01 2.99 10.94
CA LYS A 78 -12.49 4.31 10.55
C LYS A 78 -13.43 5.07 9.63
N ALA A 79 -14.15 4.36 8.76
CA ALA A 79 -15.10 4.92 7.82
C ALA A 79 -16.51 5.13 8.44
N GLY A 80 -16.63 4.98 9.76
CA GLY A 80 -17.87 5.23 10.50
C GLY A 80 -18.93 4.14 10.37
N GLY A 81 -18.55 2.96 9.84
CA GLY A 81 -19.47 1.84 9.62
C GLY A 81 -20.28 1.93 8.32
N VAL A 82 -21.02 0.87 8.03
CA VAL A 82 -21.86 0.74 6.84
C VAL A 82 -23.20 1.48 7.03
N THR A 83 -23.83 1.91 5.93
CA THR A 83 -25.18 2.46 5.97
C THR A 83 -26.24 1.35 6.05
N ASP A 84 -27.47 1.72 6.39
CA ASP A 84 -28.61 0.78 6.44
C ASP A 84 -28.97 0.19 5.06
N TYR A 85 -28.51 0.82 3.99
CA TYR A 85 -28.75 0.39 2.60
C TYR A 85 -27.64 -0.49 2.04
N ALA A 86 -26.59 -0.78 2.84
CA ALA A 86 -25.42 -1.52 2.38
C ALA A 86 -25.74 -3.00 2.13
N TYR A 87 -25.41 -3.48 0.94
CA TYR A 87 -25.49 -4.88 0.61
C TYR A 87 -24.17 -5.60 0.90
N LEU A 88 -24.02 -6.10 2.14
CA LEU A 88 -22.78 -6.73 2.63
C LEU A 88 -22.35 -7.95 1.81
N LYS A 89 -23.31 -8.76 1.34
CA LYS A 89 -23.01 -9.94 0.50
C LYS A 89 -22.52 -9.57 -0.90
N GLY A 90 -22.82 -8.37 -1.35
CA GLY A 90 -22.34 -7.83 -2.63
C GLY A 90 -21.04 -7.05 -2.52
N ALA A 91 -20.48 -6.92 -1.32
CA ALA A 91 -19.22 -6.21 -1.10
C ALA A 91 -18.09 -6.85 -1.90
N ARG A 92 -17.22 -6.03 -2.47
CA ARG A 92 -16.09 -6.45 -3.31
C ARG A 92 -14.82 -5.77 -2.84
N LEU A 93 -13.76 -6.56 -2.71
CA LEU A 93 -12.42 -6.06 -2.49
C LEU A 93 -11.62 -6.19 -3.79
N VAL A 94 -11.26 -5.06 -4.37
CA VAL A 94 -10.43 -4.98 -5.57
C VAL A 94 -8.99 -4.75 -5.13
N ARG A 95 -8.09 -5.58 -5.59
CA ARG A 95 -6.66 -5.53 -5.25
C ARG A 95 -5.82 -5.37 -6.49
N ARG A 96 -4.80 -4.51 -6.42
CA ARG A 96 -3.82 -4.39 -7.50
C ARG A 96 -2.80 -5.51 -7.42
N VAL A 97 -2.45 -6.04 -8.59
CA VAL A 97 -1.35 -6.99 -8.72
C VAL A 97 -0.05 -6.26 -8.40
N ASN A 98 0.74 -6.78 -7.47
CA ASN A 98 2.06 -6.23 -7.20
C ASN A 98 3.06 -6.64 -8.29
N LYS A 99 4.24 -5.99 -8.34
CA LYS A 99 5.26 -6.25 -9.37
C LYS A 99 5.73 -7.70 -9.37
N GLU A 100 5.83 -8.33 -8.21
CA GLU A 100 6.29 -9.72 -8.06
C GLU A 100 5.21 -10.70 -8.51
N GLU A 101 3.96 -10.46 -8.12
CA GLU A 101 2.81 -11.24 -8.59
C GLU A 101 2.66 -11.12 -10.12
N LEU A 102 2.81 -9.91 -10.66
CA LEU A 102 2.78 -9.66 -12.10
C LEU A 102 3.88 -10.44 -12.83
N ALA A 103 5.10 -10.43 -12.31
CA ALA A 103 6.21 -11.19 -12.89
C ALA A 103 5.94 -12.69 -12.89
N ARG A 104 5.40 -13.23 -11.78
CA ARG A 104 5.00 -14.65 -11.69
C ARG A 104 3.89 -14.99 -12.67
N MET A 105 2.86 -14.14 -12.78
CA MET A 105 1.77 -14.34 -13.74
C MET A 105 2.30 -14.33 -15.18
N LYS A 106 3.17 -13.38 -15.53
CA LYS A 106 3.81 -13.32 -16.85
C LYS A 106 4.62 -14.59 -17.14
N SER A 107 5.44 -15.04 -16.19
CA SER A 107 6.24 -16.25 -16.33
C SER A 107 5.37 -17.51 -16.48
N ALA A 108 4.28 -17.61 -15.71
CA ALA A 108 3.35 -18.73 -15.81
C ALA A 108 2.63 -18.77 -17.15
N LEU A 109 2.19 -17.63 -17.66
CA LEU A 109 1.57 -17.51 -18.98
C LEU A 109 2.56 -17.86 -20.09
N GLN A 110 3.78 -17.34 -20.03
CA GLN A 110 4.83 -17.66 -21.01
C GLN A 110 5.16 -19.15 -21.08
N SER A 111 5.12 -19.85 -19.95
CA SER A 111 5.38 -21.30 -19.90
C SER A 111 4.21 -22.15 -20.39
N SER A 112 2.98 -21.64 -20.38
CA SER A 112 1.78 -22.35 -20.79
C SER A 112 1.32 -22.07 -22.22
N MET A 113 1.86 -21.03 -22.87
CA MET A 113 1.43 -20.56 -24.19
C MET A 113 2.41 -20.95 -25.29
N SER A 114 1.84 -21.36 -26.44
CA SER A 114 2.58 -21.50 -27.71
C SER A 114 3.05 -20.13 -28.20
N ARG A 115 4.12 -20.12 -29.00
CA ARG A 115 4.80 -18.91 -29.52
C ARG A 115 3.92 -17.82 -30.18
N THR A 116 2.67 -18.14 -30.49
CA THR A 116 1.77 -17.24 -31.24
C THR A 116 1.01 -16.23 -30.34
N ASP A 117 0.94 -16.46 -29.02
CA ASP A 117 0.11 -15.68 -28.10
C ASP A 117 0.92 -14.71 -27.21
N SER A 118 2.18 -14.48 -27.52
CA SER A 118 3.08 -13.60 -26.73
C SER A 118 2.55 -12.18 -26.55
N ILE A 119 1.68 -11.70 -27.43
CA ILE A 119 1.10 -10.34 -27.38
C ILE A 119 0.23 -10.14 -26.15
N LEU A 120 -0.45 -11.19 -25.65
CA LEU A 120 -1.31 -11.09 -24.47
C LEU A 120 -0.53 -10.92 -23.17
N VAL A 121 0.70 -11.41 -23.12
CA VAL A 121 1.57 -11.30 -21.94
C VAL A 121 2.07 -9.87 -21.72
N ASP A 122 2.34 -9.16 -22.82
CA ASP A 122 2.81 -7.76 -22.76
C ASP A 122 1.70 -6.78 -22.39
N THR A 123 0.43 -7.15 -22.56
CA THR A 123 -0.71 -6.31 -22.15
C THR A 123 -0.98 -6.35 -20.65
N LEU A 124 -0.39 -7.27 -19.91
CA LEU A 124 -0.48 -7.29 -18.44
C LEU A 124 0.35 -6.14 -17.88
N ASP A 125 -0.32 -5.10 -17.43
CA ASP A 125 0.26 -3.90 -16.82
C ASP A 125 0.20 -3.96 -15.29
N ALA A 126 1.05 -3.17 -14.65
CA ALA A 126 1.04 -2.91 -13.20
C ALA A 126 -0.30 -2.30 -12.69
N LYS A 127 -1.21 -1.93 -13.59
CA LYS A 127 -2.59 -1.52 -13.28
C LYS A 127 -3.58 -2.68 -13.19
N THR A 128 -3.15 -3.90 -13.50
CA THR A 128 -4.02 -5.09 -13.44
C THR A 128 -4.55 -5.27 -12.02
N THR A 129 -5.86 -5.42 -11.92
CA THR A 129 -6.56 -5.63 -10.65
C THR A 129 -7.28 -6.97 -10.67
N TYR A 130 -7.53 -7.52 -9.49
CA TYR A 130 -8.34 -8.73 -9.31
C TYR A 130 -9.25 -8.60 -8.09
N TYR A 131 -10.31 -9.39 -8.07
CA TYR A 131 -11.20 -9.45 -6.94
C TYR A 131 -10.69 -10.44 -5.90
N VAL A 132 -10.57 -9.97 -4.67
CA VAL A 132 -10.31 -10.84 -3.52
C VAL A 132 -11.67 -11.32 -3.00
N ALA A 133 -11.83 -12.62 -2.85
CA ALA A 133 -13.03 -13.18 -2.25
C ALA A 133 -13.13 -12.76 -0.78
N ILE A 134 -14.19 -12.03 -0.43
CA ILE A 134 -14.46 -11.57 0.93
C ILE A 134 -15.85 -12.00 1.35
N ASN A 135 -16.06 -12.13 2.66
CA ASN A 135 -17.38 -12.27 3.26
C ASN A 135 -17.50 -11.22 4.36
N LEU A 136 -17.99 -10.04 3.97
CA LEU A 136 -17.99 -8.88 4.84
C LEU A 136 -18.91 -9.05 6.04
N ASP A 137 -20.05 -9.72 5.88
CA ASP A 137 -20.97 -10.03 6.97
C ASP A 137 -20.28 -10.89 8.05
N LYS A 138 -19.57 -11.96 7.63
CA LYS A 138 -18.81 -12.77 8.57
C LYS A 138 -17.63 -12.06 9.18
N ALA A 139 -16.98 -11.16 8.44
CA ALA A 139 -15.87 -10.36 8.94
C ALA A 139 -16.32 -9.41 10.05
N ILE A 140 -17.45 -8.72 9.86
CA ILE A 140 -18.04 -7.80 10.84
C ILE A 140 -18.45 -8.55 12.11
N ASN A 141 -19.09 -9.72 11.97
CA ASN A 141 -19.54 -10.52 13.10
C ASN A 141 -18.39 -11.23 13.85
N ASN A 142 -17.25 -11.43 13.19
CA ASN A 142 -16.09 -12.10 13.76
C ASN A 142 -14.79 -11.36 13.40
N PRO A 143 -14.52 -10.19 14.01
CA PRO A 143 -13.29 -9.43 13.78
C PRO A 143 -12.04 -10.26 14.07
N GLY A 144 -11.03 -10.14 13.24
CA GLY A 144 -9.77 -10.88 13.36
C GLY A 144 -9.82 -12.32 12.85
N SER A 145 -10.97 -12.81 12.37
CA SER A 145 -11.12 -14.14 11.78
C SER A 145 -10.48 -14.23 10.38
N VAL A 146 -10.52 -15.43 9.79
CA VAL A 146 -10.07 -15.67 8.40
C VAL A 146 -10.89 -14.89 7.36
N TYR A 147 -12.10 -14.46 7.70
CA TYR A 147 -12.96 -13.64 6.84
C TYR A 147 -12.59 -12.17 6.89
N ASP A 148 -11.92 -11.74 7.96
CA ASP A 148 -11.47 -10.37 8.15
C ASP A 148 -10.10 -10.17 7.48
N VAL A 149 -10.13 -9.99 6.17
CA VAL A 149 -8.97 -9.97 5.30
C VAL A 149 -8.05 -8.80 5.63
N VAL A 150 -6.74 -9.07 5.65
CA VAL A 150 -5.71 -8.02 5.79
C VAL A 150 -5.63 -7.19 4.51
N LEU A 151 -5.70 -5.89 4.69
CA LEU A 151 -5.65 -4.90 3.61
C LEU A 151 -4.22 -4.68 3.11
N ARG A 152 -4.11 -4.37 1.83
CA ARG A 152 -2.85 -3.99 1.18
C ARG A 152 -2.96 -2.59 0.58
N GLU A 153 -1.83 -1.97 0.37
CA GLU A 153 -1.77 -0.69 -0.33
C GLU A 153 -2.45 -0.76 -1.70
N GLY A 154 -3.33 0.22 -1.95
CA GLY A 154 -4.08 0.32 -3.20
C GLY A 154 -5.30 -0.59 -3.28
N ASP A 155 -5.66 -1.30 -2.20
CA ASP A 155 -6.94 -2.01 -2.11
C ASP A 155 -8.11 -1.01 -2.20
N GLU A 156 -9.18 -1.44 -2.85
CA GLU A 156 -10.44 -0.72 -2.91
C GLU A 156 -11.59 -1.61 -2.46
N LEU A 157 -12.25 -1.21 -1.37
CA LEU A 157 -13.47 -1.86 -0.88
C LEU A 157 -14.68 -1.14 -1.45
N ILE A 158 -15.55 -1.88 -2.14
CA ILE A 158 -16.76 -1.37 -2.79
C ILE A 158 -17.97 -2.00 -2.11
N LEU A 159 -18.83 -1.17 -1.53
CA LEU A 159 -20.08 -1.61 -0.92
C LEU A 159 -21.27 -1.16 -1.78
N PRO A 160 -21.91 -2.06 -2.51
CA PRO A 160 -23.08 -1.71 -3.30
C PRO A 160 -24.32 -1.51 -2.44
N VAL A 161 -25.31 -0.80 -2.98
CA VAL A 161 -26.65 -0.69 -2.44
C VAL A 161 -27.33 -2.06 -2.50
N TYR A 162 -28.19 -2.36 -1.54
CA TYR A 162 -29.05 -3.55 -1.58
C TYR A 162 -29.94 -3.51 -2.83
N PRO A 163 -29.87 -4.54 -3.71
CA PRO A 163 -30.65 -4.54 -4.93
C PRO A 163 -32.15 -4.69 -4.59
N SER A 164 -32.88 -3.62 -4.74
CA SER A 164 -34.35 -3.65 -4.64
C SER A 164 -34.94 -4.15 -5.98
N THR A 165 -34.84 -5.44 -6.25
CA THR A 165 -35.56 -6.05 -7.38
C THR A 165 -36.95 -6.39 -6.95
N VAL A 166 -37.93 -5.59 -7.38
CA VAL A 166 -39.33 -5.99 -7.38
C VAL A 166 -39.54 -6.95 -8.55
N ARG A 167 -39.69 -8.24 -8.26
CA ARG A 167 -40.15 -9.20 -9.25
C ARG A 167 -41.69 -9.01 -9.35
N VAL A 168 -42.15 -8.45 -10.45
CA VAL A 168 -43.56 -8.42 -10.80
C VAL A 168 -43.83 -9.74 -11.54
N ASP A 169 -44.57 -10.65 -10.89
CA ASP A 169 -45.13 -11.85 -11.52
C ASP A 169 -46.39 -11.48 -12.28
#